data_c842470c0df107be8553651d439d5302
#
_entry.id   c842470c0df107be8553651d439d5302
#
_cell.length_a   1.000
_cell.length_b   1.000
_cell.length_c   1.000
_cell.angle_alpha   90.00
_cell.angle_beta   90.00
_cell.angle_gamma   90.00
#
_symmetry.space_group_name_H-M   'P 1'
#
loop_
_entity.id
_entity.type
_entity.pdbx_description
1 polymer ?
#
loop_
_entity_poly.entity_id
_entity_poly.type
_entity_poly.pdbx_seq_one_letter_code
_entity_poly.pdbx_strand_id
1 'polypeptide(L)'
;MIGCRSVFPYMPSRRWVRRLGVPMAVAMVALAPGPAAAQDCPTAKSGAHGFVVERNEQQKSDVFHADQGVVRTVMRYDGKTVLETTQFEGLFQLDRLDRGRRTTYEPRSDLKALFPLKPGQQANAKFISQAEGSYGRLYVELAVKQREDMYIGPCKYPVLRIERSESRSAAPPTFAYTEFYSPDLKLIVGREYKKPDGRTELIKYDRIYPIKN
;
A
#
# COMPACT_ATOMS: atom_id res chain seq x y z
N MET A 1 -4.34 -61.42 4.17
CA MET A 1 -4.29 -62.53 3.17
C MET A 1 -4.93 -62.00 1.92
N ILE A 2 -4.25 -62.00 0.87
CA ILE A 2 -4.48 -62.14 -0.56
C ILE A 2 -3.44 -61.31 -1.29
N GLY A 3 -2.48 -62.09 -1.79
CA GLY A 3 -1.40 -61.54 -2.62
C GLY A 3 -1.84 -61.41 -4.06
N CYS A 4 -1.24 -60.52 -4.78
CA CYS A 4 -1.33 -60.45 -6.23
C CYS A 4 0.05 -60.30 -6.82
N ARG A 5 0.33 -61.24 -7.69
CA ARG A 5 1.60 -61.55 -8.37
C ARG A 5 1.88 -60.55 -9.50
N SER A 6 3.14 -60.20 -9.58
CA SER A 6 3.78 -59.56 -10.73
C SER A 6 3.81 -60.50 -11.97
N VAL A 7 3.43 -59.93 -13.11
CA VAL A 7 3.68 -60.55 -14.41
C VAL A 7 4.45 -59.58 -15.28
N PHE A 8 5.69 -59.89 -15.61
CA PHE A 8 6.47 -59.26 -16.68
C PHE A 8 6.13 -59.89 -18.04
N PRO A 9 6.06 -59.16 -19.09
CA PRO A 9 6.31 -59.71 -20.42
C PRO A 9 7.52 -59.06 -21.12
N TYR A 10 8.42 -59.92 -21.44
CA TYR A 10 9.24 -60.15 -22.62
C TYR A 10 9.47 -58.98 -23.61
N MET A 11 10.74 -58.60 -23.75
CA MET A 11 11.27 -57.75 -24.82
C MET A 11 11.55 -58.58 -26.11
N PRO A 12 11.27 -58.02 -27.28
CA PRO A 12 11.95 -58.43 -28.50
C PRO A 12 12.98 -57.40 -28.93
N SER A 13 14.17 -57.90 -29.22
CA SER A 13 15.29 -57.21 -29.82
C SER A 13 14.95 -56.69 -31.23
N ARG A 14 15.16 -55.42 -31.51
CA ARG A 14 15.14 -54.88 -32.87
C ARG A 14 16.43 -54.12 -33.22
N ARG A 15 16.97 -54.61 -34.30
CA ARG A 15 18.13 -54.30 -35.11
C ARG A 15 18.47 -52.82 -35.23
N TRP A 16 19.75 -52.56 -35.11
CA TRP A 16 20.45 -51.33 -35.45
C TRP A 16 20.32 -51.01 -36.96
N VAL A 17 19.73 -49.85 -37.25
CA VAL A 17 19.86 -49.20 -38.56
C VAL A 17 20.70 -47.94 -38.36
N ARG A 18 21.95 -47.98 -38.77
CA ARG A 18 22.79 -46.78 -38.87
C ARG A 18 22.22 -45.87 -39.96
N ARG A 19 21.61 -44.76 -39.55
CA ARG A 19 21.37 -43.62 -40.44
C ARG A 19 22.41 -42.55 -40.12
N LEU A 20 23.23 -42.25 -41.11
CA LEU A 20 24.08 -41.08 -41.18
C LEU A 20 23.18 -39.83 -41.14
N GLY A 21 23.08 -39.19 -40.00
CA GLY A 21 22.38 -37.92 -39.81
C GLY A 21 23.38 -36.78 -39.90
N VAL A 22 23.18 -35.93 -40.87
CA VAL A 22 23.86 -34.64 -41.04
C VAL A 22 23.60 -33.80 -39.80
N PRO A 23 24.61 -33.21 -39.14
CA PRO A 23 24.36 -32.32 -38.00
C PRO A 23 23.80 -30.98 -38.50
N MET A 24 22.50 -30.78 -38.34
CA MET A 24 21.86 -29.48 -38.52
C MET A 24 22.19 -28.64 -37.29
N ALA A 25 23.16 -27.74 -37.41
CA ALA A 25 23.51 -26.79 -36.38
C ALA A 25 22.34 -25.81 -36.21
N VAL A 26 21.49 -26.05 -35.21
CA VAL A 26 20.48 -25.11 -34.78
C VAL A 26 21.20 -24.00 -34.02
N ALA A 27 21.37 -22.84 -34.64
CA ALA A 27 21.84 -21.61 -33.98
C ALA A 27 20.74 -21.18 -33.01
N MET A 28 20.89 -21.47 -31.70
CA MET A 28 20.10 -20.86 -30.65
C MET A 28 20.47 -19.39 -30.57
N VAL A 29 19.65 -18.52 -31.14
CA VAL A 29 19.68 -17.08 -30.88
C VAL A 29 19.22 -16.93 -29.44
N ALA A 30 20.15 -16.72 -28.51
CA ALA A 30 19.85 -16.32 -27.14
C ALA A 30 19.24 -14.91 -27.21
N LEU A 31 17.92 -14.82 -27.10
CA LEU A 31 17.21 -13.57 -26.82
C LEU A 31 17.68 -13.10 -25.43
N ALA A 32 18.67 -12.21 -25.41
CA ALA A 32 19.03 -11.51 -24.17
C ALA A 32 17.78 -10.79 -23.66
N PRO A 33 17.36 -10.98 -22.39
CA PRO A 33 16.30 -10.18 -21.82
C PRO A 33 16.72 -8.71 -21.91
N GLY A 34 15.94 -7.92 -22.66
CA GLY A 34 16.14 -6.49 -22.76
C GLY A 34 16.16 -5.88 -21.34
N PRO A 35 16.89 -4.77 -21.11
CA PRO A 35 16.91 -4.13 -19.81
C PRO A 35 15.46 -3.85 -19.43
N ALA A 36 15.00 -4.47 -18.34
CA ALA A 36 13.72 -4.11 -17.74
C ALA A 36 13.77 -2.60 -17.46
N ALA A 37 12.90 -1.83 -18.12
CA ALA A 37 12.84 -0.40 -17.90
C ALA A 37 12.73 -0.17 -16.40
N ALA A 38 13.71 0.52 -15.81
CA ALA A 38 13.72 0.85 -14.40
C ALA A 38 12.42 1.60 -14.12
N GLN A 39 11.57 1.04 -13.27
CA GLN A 39 10.33 1.71 -12.89
C GLN A 39 10.70 2.95 -12.08
N ASP A 40 10.32 4.13 -12.57
CA ASP A 40 10.55 5.40 -11.87
C ASP A 40 9.72 5.41 -10.58
N CYS A 41 10.40 5.17 -9.45
CA CYS A 41 9.76 5.22 -8.14
C CYS A 41 9.53 6.68 -7.73
N PRO A 42 8.28 7.07 -7.44
CA PRO A 42 7.99 8.39 -6.89
C PRO A 42 8.82 8.70 -5.63
N THR A 43 9.22 9.94 -5.51
CA THR A 43 9.98 10.48 -4.37
C THR A 43 9.23 11.66 -3.74
N ALA A 44 9.78 12.25 -2.70
CA ALA A 44 9.25 13.50 -2.12
C ALA A 44 8.99 14.59 -3.17
N LYS A 45 9.83 14.67 -4.20
CA LYS A 45 9.70 15.65 -5.31
C LYS A 45 8.54 15.33 -6.27
N SER A 46 8.14 14.07 -6.35
CA SER A 46 7.06 13.65 -7.24
C SER A 46 5.68 14.13 -6.77
N GLY A 47 5.54 14.47 -5.48
CA GLY A 47 4.26 14.87 -4.89
C GLY A 47 3.64 16.11 -5.55
N ALA A 48 4.44 17.08 -5.99
CA ALA A 48 3.95 18.29 -6.65
C ALA A 48 3.28 18.01 -8.00
N HIS A 49 3.77 17.01 -8.75
CA HIS A 49 3.19 16.56 -10.02
C HIS A 49 2.16 15.47 -9.83
N GLY A 50 2.11 14.89 -8.66
CA GLY A 50 1.25 13.77 -8.32
C GLY A 50 1.84 12.40 -8.68
N PHE A 51 1.35 11.39 -7.99
CA PHE A 51 1.64 9.98 -8.26
C PHE A 51 0.40 9.14 -8.01
N VAL A 52 0.39 7.95 -8.59
CA VAL A 52 -0.70 6.98 -8.44
C VAL A 52 -0.23 5.85 -7.55
N VAL A 53 -1.09 5.41 -6.64
CA VAL A 53 -0.95 4.15 -5.91
C VAL A 53 -2.11 3.23 -6.25
N GLU A 54 -1.81 1.95 -6.43
CA GLU A 54 -2.80 0.93 -6.77
C GLU A 54 -2.82 -0.17 -5.73
N ARG A 55 -4.01 -0.62 -5.42
CA ARG A 55 -4.25 -1.84 -4.64
C ARG A 55 -5.23 -2.72 -5.39
N ASN A 56 -4.77 -3.89 -5.82
CA ASN A 56 -5.43 -4.71 -6.83
C ASN A 56 -5.67 -3.92 -8.13
N GLU A 57 -6.23 -4.54 -9.13
CA GLU A 57 -6.44 -3.88 -10.43
C GLU A 57 -7.57 -2.85 -10.42
N GLN A 58 -8.45 -2.92 -9.44
CA GLN A 58 -9.69 -2.14 -9.38
C GLN A 58 -9.54 -0.83 -8.62
N GLN A 59 -8.65 -0.78 -7.61
CA GLN A 59 -8.51 0.40 -6.77
C GLN A 59 -7.26 1.20 -7.11
N LYS A 60 -7.46 2.44 -7.53
CA LYS A 60 -6.40 3.42 -7.81
C LYS A 60 -6.63 4.69 -7.01
N SER A 61 -5.55 5.30 -6.57
CA SER A 61 -5.60 6.58 -5.88
C SER A 61 -4.55 7.51 -6.45
N ASP A 62 -5.00 8.66 -6.95
CA ASP A 62 -4.13 9.77 -7.31
C ASP A 62 -3.80 10.55 -6.04
N VAL A 63 -2.53 10.82 -5.82
CA VAL A 63 -2.01 11.53 -4.64
C VAL A 63 -1.28 12.79 -5.10
N PHE A 64 -1.66 13.94 -4.54
CA PHE A 64 -1.07 15.25 -4.85
C PHE A 64 -0.66 15.94 -3.56
N HIS A 65 0.53 16.54 -3.55
CA HIS A 65 0.95 17.41 -2.46
C HIS A 65 0.66 18.86 -2.82
N ALA A 66 -0.06 19.53 -1.95
CA ALA A 66 -0.25 20.98 -2.00
C ALA A 66 0.66 21.67 -0.98
N ASP A 67 0.63 22.99 -0.97
CA ASP A 67 1.39 23.79 -0.02
C ASP A 67 1.03 23.48 1.44
N GLN A 68 1.92 23.87 2.34
CA GLN A 68 1.74 23.77 3.81
C GLN A 68 1.49 22.35 4.34
N GLY A 69 2.00 21.31 3.65
CA GLY A 69 1.85 19.92 4.11
C GLY A 69 0.49 19.30 3.83
N VAL A 70 -0.32 19.93 2.99
CA VAL A 70 -1.61 19.37 2.59
C VAL A 70 -1.41 18.31 1.51
N VAL A 71 -2.06 17.16 1.68
CA VAL A 71 -2.08 16.07 0.71
C VAL A 71 -3.53 15.82 0.30
N ARG A 72 -3.80 15.83 -0.99
CA ARG A 72 -5.10 15.44 -1.56
C ARG A 72 -5.00 14.06 -2.19
N THR A 73 -5.97 13.20 -1.91
CA THR A 73 -6.07 11.88 -2.51
C THR A 73 -7.43 11.70 -3.15
N VAL A 74 -7.46 11.22 -4.39
CA VAL A 74 -8.68 10.87 -5.12
C VAL A 74 -8.66 9.39 -5.43
N MET A 75 -9.48 8.61 -4.72
CA MET A 75 -9.59 7.17 -4.89
C MET A 75 -10.69 6.82 -5.87
N ARG A 76 -10.34 5.98 -6.84
CA ARG A 76 -11.26 5.38 -7.81
C ARG A 76 -11.36 3.88 -7.59
N TYR A 77 -12.55 3.37 -7.76
CA TYR A 77 -12.84 1.95 -7.82
C TYR A 77 -13.56 1.67 -9.14
N ASP A 78 -13.02 0.79 -9.96
CA ASP A 78 -13.49 0.53 -11.34
C ASP A 78 -13.69 1.83 -12.16
N GLY A 79 -12.72 2.74 -12.09
CA GLY A 79 -12.72 4.01 -12.78
C GLY A 79 -13.63 5.09 -12.20
N LYS A 80 -14.50 4.78 -11.24
CA LYS A 80 -15.42 5.74 -10.59
C LYS A 80 -14.79 6.30 -9.33
N THR A 81 -14.80 7.62 -9.17
CA THR A 81 -14.39 8.27 -7.91
C THR A 81 -15.35 7.86 -6.79
N VAL A 82 -14.79 7.26 -5.75
CA VAL A 82 -15.55 6.78 -4.59
C VAL A 82 -15.17 7.51 -3.32
N LEU A 83 -13.96 8.08 -3.26
CA LEU A 83 -13.48 8.78 -2.07
C LEU A 83 -12.50 9.89 -2.49
N GLU A 84 -12.71 11.08 -1.94
CA GLU A 84 -11.71 12.15 -1.96
C GLU A 84 -11.35 12.50 -0.52
N THR A 85 -10.07 12.69 -0.26
CA THR A 85 -9.59 13.12 1.06
C THR A 85 -8.61 14.26 0.94
N THR A 86 -8.66 15.15 1.92
CA THR A 86 -7.62 16.14 2.18
C THR A 86 -7.02 15.85 3.54
N GLN A 87 -5.71 15.73 3.62
CA GLN A 87 -5.00 15.35 4.83
C GLN A 87 -3.83 16.30 5.10
N PHE A 88 -3.55 16.54 6.37
CA PHE A 88 -2.32 17.22 6.78
C PHE A 88 -1.20 16.19 6.89
N GLU A 89 -0.09 16.44 6.19
CA GLU A 89 1.09 15.56 6.07
C GLU A 89 0.72 14.10 5.66
N GLY A 90 -0.44 13.91 4.97
CA GLY A 90 -0.91 12.58 4.57
C GLY A 90 -1.34 11.67 5.72
N LEU A 91 -1.38 12.18 6.94
CA LEU A 91 -1.63 11.42 8.16
C LEU A 91 -2.90 11.84 8.88
N PHE A 92 -3.15 13.15 9.01
CA PHE A 92 -4.32 13.67 9.72
C PHE A 92 -5.39 14.14 8.74
N GLN A 93 -6.53 13.50 8.76
CA GLN A 93 -7.65 13.84 7.89
C GLN A 93 -8.25 15.20 8.23
N LEU A 94 -8.40 16.06 7.21
CA LEU A 94 -9.03 17.39 7.31
C LEU A 94 -10.39 17.42 6.60
N ASP A 95 -10.51 16.70 5.50
CA ASP A 95 -11.75 16.60 4.74
C ASP A 95 -11.89 15.23 4.10
N ARG A 96 -13.11 14.74 3.99
CA ARG A 96 -13.47 13.47 3.38
C ARG A 96 -14.79 13.60 2.65
N LEU A 97 -14.77 13.29 1.37
CA LEU A 97 -15.97 13.13 0.54
C LEU A 97 -16.08 11.65 0.15
N ASP A 98 -16.99 10.92 0.76
CA ASP A 98 -17.20 9.49 0.54
C ASP A 98 -18.55 9.26 -0.12
N ARG A 99 -18.55 8.91 -1.41
CA ARG A 99 -19.78 8.66 -2.18
C ARG A 99 -20.82 9.78 -2.01
N GLY A 100 -20.37 11.03 -2.10
CA GLY A 100 -21.22 12.21 -1.99
C GLY A 100 -21.47 12.70 -0.56
N ARG A 101 -21.09 11.96 0.49
CA ARG A 101 -21.19 12.40 1.89
C ARG A 101 -19.91 13.05 2.35
N ARG A 102 -19.99 14.31 2.76
CA ARG A 102 -18.84 15.07 3.24
C ARG A 102 -18.72 15.06 4.74
N THR A 103 -17.50 14.88 5.23
CA THR A 103 -17.12 15.04 6.61
C THR A 103 -15.88 15.92 6.69
N THR A 104 -15.95 17.02 7.44
CA THR A 104 -14.79 17.88 7.72
C THR A 104 -14.27 17.61 9.12
N TYR A 105 -12.96 17.81 9.30
CA TYR A 105 -12.27 17.64 10.58
C TYR A 105 -11.44 18.89 10.86
N GLU A 106 -11.96 19.73 11.75
CA GLU A 106 -11.27 20.95 12.18
C GLU A 106 -10.29 20.61 13.31
N PRO A 107 -8.98 20.78 13.15
CA PRO A 107 -8.01 20.51 14.20
C PRO A 107 -8.15 21.51 15.35
N ARG A 108 -8.11 20.98 16.57
CA ARG A 108 -8.04 21.74 17.83
C ARG A 108 -6.67 21.63 18.49
N SER A 109 -5.73 21.01 17.81
CA SER A 109 -4.33 20.90 18.18
C SER A 109 -3.45 21.53 17.10
N ASP A 110 -2.29 22.01 17.45
CA ASP A 110 -1.27 22.43 16.48
C ASP A 110 -0.65 21.20 15.84
N LEU A 111 -1.16 20.81 14.67
CA LEU A 111 -0.66 19.66 13.93
C LEU A 111 0.76 19.87 13.41
N LYS A 112 1.17 21.12 13.12
CA LYS A 112 2.52 21.41 12.62
C LYS A 112 3.58 21.09 13.66
N ALA A 113 3.30 21.37 14.93
CA ALA A 113 4.21 21.09 16.03
C ALA A 113 4.49 19.59 16.24
N LEU A 114 3.66 18.70 15.67
CA LEU A 114 3.88 17.26 15.76
C LEU A 114 4.98 16.75 14.80
N PHE A 115 5.30 17.50 13.75
CA PHE A 115 6.23 17.07 12.70
C PHE A 115 7.61 17.77 12.83
N PRO A 116 8.68 17.07 12.40
CA PRO A 116 8.71 15.71 11.87
C PRO A 116 8.52 14.63 12.95
N LEU A 117 7.76 13.60 12.62
CA LEU A 117 7.59 12.44 13.51
C LEU A 117 8.89 11.65 13.66
N LYS A 118 9.15 11.16 14.88
CA LYS A 118 10.38 10.41 15.22
C LYS A 118 10.04 9.13 15.98
N PRO A 119 10.81 8.04 15.81
CA PRO A 119 10.68 6.85 16.64
C PRO A 119 10.73 7.18 18.14
N GLY A 120 9.85 6.54 18.91
CA GLY A 120 9.65 6.80 20.34
C GLY A 120 8.70 7.96 20.68
N GLN A 121 8.30 8.77 19.69
CA GLN A 121 7.39 9.89 19.90
C GLN A 121 5.96 9.39 20.11
N GLN A 122 5.27 10.04 21.05
CA GLN A 122 3.82 10.00 21.18
C GLN A 122 3.24 11.34 20.76
N ALA A 123 2.13 11.31 20.03
CA ALA A 123 1.46 12.51 19.55
C ALA A 123 -0.06 12.36 19.73
N ASN A 124 -0.68 13.43 20.18
CA ASN A 124 -2.13 13.48 20.39
C ASN A 124 -2.72 14.65 19.61
N ALA A 125 -3.77 14.38 18.85
CA ALA A 125 -4.50 15.39 18.10
C ALA A 125 -6.00 15.33 18.42
N LYS A 126 -6.62 16.50 18.51
CA LYS A 126 -8.06 16.65 18.76
C LYS A 126 -8.70 17.36 17.58
N PHE A 127 -9.88 16.91 17.22
CA PHE A 127 -10.65 17.46 16.09
C PHE A 127 -12.11 17.66 16.49
N ILE A 128 -12.73 18.63 15.86
CA ILE A 128 -14.19 18.69 15.73
C ILE A 128 -14.52 18.13 14.35
N SER A 129 -15.31 17.08 14.30
CA SER A 129 -15.85 16.54 13.05
C SER A 129 -17.24 17.08 12.80
N GLN A 130 -17.53 17.40 11.53
CA GLN A 130 -18.85 17.83 11.08
C GLN A 130 -19.27 17.00 9.88
N ALA A 131 -20.44 16.38 9.95
CA ALA A 131 -21.06 15.60 8.88
C ALA A 131 -22.57 15.80 8.91
N GLU A 132 -23.17 16.20 7.76
CA GLU A 132 -24.64 16.28 7.58
C GLU A 132 -25.38 16.97 8.76
N GLY A 133 -24.84 18.11 9.24
CA GLY A 133 -25.42 18.84 10.36
C GLY A 133 -25.10 18.28 11.77
N SER A 134 -24.41 17.16 11.84
CA SER A 134 -23.97 16.57 13.11
C SER A 134 -22.55 17.00 13.44
N TYR A 135 -22.29 17.28 14.72
CA TYR A 135 -20.96 17.58 15.25
C TYR A 135 -20.49 16.46 16.16
N GLY A 136 -19.22 16.15 16.07
CA GLY A 136 -18.57 15.15 16.92
C GLY A 136 -17.18 15.59 17.35
N ARG A 137 -16.64 14.93 18.36
CA ARG A 137 -15.23 15.05 18.74
C ARG A 137 -14.49 13.82 18.26
N LEU A 138 -13.29 14.02 17.74
CA LEU A 138 -12.37 12.94 17.39
C LEU A 138 -11.05 13.17 18.10
N TYR A 139 -10.60 12.16 18.81
CA TYR A 139 -9.29 12.11 19.47
C TYR A 139 -8.45 11.09 18.71
N VAL A 140 -7.27 11.49 18.32
CA VAL A 140 -6.30 10.64 17.61
C VAL A 140 -5.04 10.57 18.44
N GLU A 141 -4.62 9.36 18.78
CA GLU A 141 -3.37 9.11 19.49
C GLU A 141 -2.45 8.31 18.56
N LEU A 142 -1.20 8.72 18.48
CA LEU A 142 -0.16 8.08 17.69
C LEU A 142 0.99 7.70 18.60
N ALA A 143 1.48 6.47 18.46
CA ALA A 143 2.74 6.04 19.05
C ALA A 143 3.68 5.58 17.93
N VAL A 144 4.69 6.38 17.63
CA VAL A 144 5.69 6.07 16.60
C VAL A 144 6.68 5.06 17.16
N LYS A 145 6.66 3.83 16.67
CA LYS A 145 7.46 2.72 17.21
C LYS A 145 8.87 2.71 16.66
N GLN A 146 8.98 2.55 15.36
CA GLN A 146 10.28 2.37 14.71
C GLN A 146 10.25 2.85 13.26
N ARG A 147 11.44 2.96 12.67
CA ARG A 147 11.62 3.12 11.24
C ARG A 147 11.92 1.75 10.65
N GLU A 148 11.31 1.44 9.52
CA GLU A 148 11.54 0.21 8.76
C GLU A 148 11.38 0.49 7.26
N ASP A 149 11.66 -0.50 6.43
CA ASP A 149 11.50 -0.39 4.98
C ASP A 149 10.27 -1.14 4.52
N MET A 150 9.49 -0.54 3.64
CA MET A 150 8.34 -1.17 2.98
C MET A 150 8.48 -1.12 1.46
N TYR A 151 8.05 -2.20 0.81
CA TYR A 151 8.07 -2.29 -0.65
C TYR A 151 6.66 -2.13 -1.20
N ILE A 152 6.54 -1.26 -2.21
CA ILE A 152 5.35 -1.13 -3.06
C ILE A 152 5.77 -1.50 -4.48
N GLY A 153 5.43 -2.72 -4.92
CA GLY A 153 6.04 -3.30 -6.11
C GLY A 153 7.57 -3.35 -5.96
N PRO A 154 8.34 -2.86 -6.95
CA PRO A 154 9.80 -2.81 -6.87
C PRO A 154 10.34 -1.63 -6.06
N CYS A 155 9.50 -0.66 -5.68
CA CYS A 155 9.91 0.57 -5.02
C CYS A 155 10.03 0.38 -3.51
N LYS A 156 11.19 0.71 -2.97
CA LYS A 156 11.51 0.64 -1.55
C LYS A 156 11.34 2.01 -0.89
N TYR A 157 10.59 2.08 0.21
CA TYR A 157 10.36 3.31 0.96
C TYR A 157 10.68 3.15 2.44
N PRO A 158 11.42 4.09 3.04
CA PRO A 158 11.53 4.17 4.48
C PRO A 158 10.18 4.61 5.06
N VAL A 159 9.69 3.88 6.05
CA VAL A 159 8.42 4.15 6.71
C VAL A 159 8.57 4.23 8.23
N LEU A 160 7.68 4.96 8.86
CA LEU A 160 7.48 4.93 10.30
C LEU A 160 6.32 3.96 10.60
N ARG A 161 6.57 2.98 11.46
CA ARG A 161 5.53 2.12 12.04
C ARG A 161 4.86 2.88 13.17
N ILE A 162 3.58 3.19 13.01
CA ILE A 162 2.80 4.01 13.93
C ILE A 162 1.61 3.20 14.42
N GLU A 163 1.53 2.99 15.73
CA GLU A 163 0.27 2.55 16.33
C GLU A 163 -0.65 3.75 16.45
N ARG A 164 -1.85 3.61 15.88
CA ARG A 164 -2.87 4.65 15.89
C ARG A 164 -4.10 4.16 16.61
N SER A 165 -4.62 4.99 17.49
CA SER A 165 -5.93 4.80 18.09
C SER A 165 -6.81 6.02 17.87
N GLU A 166 -8.10 5.78 17.70
CA GLU A 166 -9.11 6.81 17.51
C GLU A 166 -10.28 6.59 18.47
N SER A 167 -10.74 7.67 19.09
CA SER A 167 -11.94 7.66 19.92
C SER A 167 -12.83 8.87 19.62
N ARG A 168 -14.14 8.68 19.68
CA ARG A 168 -15.12 9.75 19.51
C ARG A 168 -15.59 10.36 20.83
N SER A 169 -15.14 9.80 21.96
CA SER A 169 -15.46 10.25 23.31
C SER A 169 -14.24 10.01 24.20
N ALA A 170 -14.31 10.42 25.48
CA ALA A 170 -13.29 10.06 26.47
C ALA A 170 -13.30 8.54 26.85
N ALA A 171 -14.11 7.73 26.16
CA ALA A 171 -14.18 6.29 26.30
C ALA A 171 -12.96 5.60 25.65
N PRO A 172 -12.75 4.30 25.90
CA PRO A 172 -11.69 3.52 25.26
C PRO A 172 -11.69 3.68 23.74
N PRO A 173 -10.52 3.58 23.07
CA PRO A 173 -10.41 3.74 21.63
C PRO A 173 -11.39 2.84 20.90
N THR A 174 -12.12 3.41 19.96
CA THR A 174 -13.09 2.67 19.14
C THR A 174 -12.37 1.87 18.06
N PHE A 175 -11.21 2.36 17.61
CA PHE A 175 -10.37 1.74 16.58
C PHE A 175 -8.91 1.84 17.00
N ALA A 176 -8.19 0.72 16.82
CA ALA A 176 -6.75 0.66 17.00
C ALA A 176 -6.15 -0.19 15.87
N TYR A 177 -5.12 0.33 15.20
CA TYR A 177 -4.43 -0.33 14.09
C TYR A 177 -3.02 0.23 13.94
N THR A 178 -2.19 -0.45 13.16
CA THR A 178 -0.84 0.02 12.85
C THR A 178 -0.83 0.62 11.44
N GLU A 179 -0.24 1.80 11.29
CA GLU A 179 0.00 2.47 10.02
C GLU A 179 1.49 2.41 9.67
N PHE A 180 1.77 2.22 8.39
CA PHE A 180 3.11 2.34 7.82
C PHE A 180 3.14 3.63 7.02
N TYR A 181 3.67 4.68 7.64
CA TYR A 181 3.69 6.04 7.10
C TYR A 181 5.03 6.34 6.45
N SER A 182 5.04 6.72 5.18
CA SER A 182 6.21 7.24 4.48
C SER A 182 6.24 8.76 4.58
N PRO A 183 7.21 9.35 5.33
CA PRO A 183 7.36 10.81 5.39
C PRO A 183 7.71 11.43 4.04
N ASP A 184 8.49 10.72 3.21
CA ASP A 184 8.91 11.21 1.90
C ASP A 184 7.73 11.32 0.92
N LEU A 185 6.81 10.36 0.97
CA LEU A 185 5.60 10.37 0.15
C LEU A 185 4.44 11.11 0.80
N LYS A 186 4.56 11.48 2.07
CA LYS A 186 3.45 11.97 2.90
C LYS A 186 2.21 11.08 2.75
N LEU A 187 2.41 9.77 2.84
CA LEU A 187 1.38 8.77 2.56
C LEU A 187 1.47 7.60 3.53
N ILE A 188 0.32 7.13 3.97
CA ILE A 188 0.20 5.83 4.64
C ILE A 188 0.23 4.76 3.55
N VAL A 189 1.33 4.03 3.45
CA VAL A 189 1.57 3.03 2.39
C VAL A 189 1.01 1.65 2.74
N GLY A 190 0.65 1.43 3.99
CA GLY A 190 0.01 0.20 4.46
C GLY A 190 -0.63 0.36 5.83
N ARG A 191 -1.54 -0.54 6.14
CA ARG A 191 -2.18 -0.67 7.45
C ARG A 191 -2.25 -2.12 7.87
N GLU A 192 -1.95 -2.37 9.14
CA GLU A 192 -2.07 -3.67 9.77
C GLU A 192 -3.20 -3.65 10.78
N TYR A 193 -4.14 -4.56 10.62
CA TYR A 193 -5.30 -4.71 11.49
C TYR A 193 -5.20 -6.01 12.28
N LYS A 194 -5.51 -5.94 13.56
CA LYS A 194 -5.64 -7.13 14.39
C LYS A 194 -7.05 -7.69 14.27
N LYS A 195 -7.16 -8.93 13.80
CA LYS A 195 -8.43 -9.65 13.68
C LYS A 195 -8.91 -10.18 15.05
N PRO A 196 -10.21 -10.47 15.20
CA PRO A 196 -10.74 -11.05 16.44
C PRO A 196 -10.09 -12.38 16.84
N ASP A 197 -9.59 -13.14 15.88
CA ASP A 197 -8.88 -14.41 16.09
C ASP A 197 -7.39 -14.24 16.47
N GLY A 198 -6.95 -12.99 16.67
CA GLY A 198 -5.59 -12.63 17.03
C GLY A 198 -4.59 -12.56 15.87
N ARG A 199 -4.98 -12.99 14.66
CA ARG A 199 -4.15 -12.82 13.45
C ARG A 199 -4.10 -11.36 13.03
N THR A 200 -3.00 -10.98 12.37
CA THR A 200 -2.87 -9.67 11.75
C THR A 200 -3.10 -9.75 10.25
N GLU A 201 -3.70 -8.71 9.68
CA GLU A 201 -3.86 -8.54 8.24
C GLU A 201 -3.22 -7.25 7.82
N LEU A 202 -2.21 -7.36 6.95
CA LEU A 202 -1.56 -6.21 6.32
C LEU A 202 -2.26 -5.89 4.99
N ILE A 203 -2.79 -4.68 4.91
CA ILE A 203 -3.34 -4.10 3.69
C ILE A 203 -2.37 -3.03 3.22
N LYS A 204 -1.77 -3.20 2.03
CA LYS A 204 -0.84 -2.25 1.43
C LYS A 204 -1.12 -2.05 -0.05
N TYR A 205 -0.48 -1.05 -0.64
CA TYR A 205 -0.49 -0.86 -2.08
C TYR A 205 0.43 -1.87 -2.77
N ASP A 206 0.05 -2.26 -4.00
CA ASP A 206 0.78 -3.23 -4.82
C ASP A 206 1.70 -2.54 -5.81
N ARG A 207 1.30 -1.35 -6.30
CA ARG A 207 2.06 -0.55 -7.26
C ARG A 207 2.03 0.94 -6.93
N ILE A 208 3.09 1.64 -7.36
CA ILE A 208 3.22 3.09 -7.25
C ILE A 208 3.99 3.59 -8.48
N TYR A 209 3.54 4.70 -9.06
CA TYR A 209 4.18 5.32 -10.23
C TYR A 209 3.81 6.80 -10.35
N PRO A 210 4.68 7.65 -10.96
CA PRO A 210 4.36 9.05 -11.19
C PRO A 210 3.20 9.22 -12.18
N ILE A 211 2.41 10.28 -12.01
CA ILE A 211 1.45 10.71 -13.03
C ILE A 211 2.26 11.21 -14.22
N LYS A 212 2.03 10.62 -15.40
CA LYS A 212 2.63 11.08 -16.67
C LYS A 212 1.80 12.25 -17.18
N ASN A 213 2.46 13.39 -17.35
CA ASN A 213 1.89 14.55 -18.07
C ASN A 213 1.83 14.27 -19.55
#